data_958e87b39110688821d94ef33e04c947
#
_entry.id   958e87b39110688821d94ef33e04c947
#
_cell.length_a   1.000
_cell.length_b   1.000
_cell.length_c   1.000
_cell.angle_alpha   90.00
_cell.angle_beta   90.00
_cell.angle_gamma   90.00
#
_symmetry.space_group_name_H-M   'P 1'
#
loop_
_entity.id
_entity.type
_entity.pdbx_description
1 polymer ?
#
loop_
_entity_poly.entity_id
_entity_poly.type
_entity_poly.pdbx_seq_one_letter_code
_entity_poly.pdbx_strand_id
1 'polypeptide(L)'
;MTFYILIPLGIALLAFGGDFIVSSSTALAKKMNISPMIIGIAIIGFGTSIPEIFVATNAALSNSPDIAVGGIIGSNIANILLVLGFALFLSQKNVLPKISMGDLSVMAFSTLFLIYLMALGSIGGIWPALMLFFLLGYFFLSFRFFNVNSSSDENEEKKNYFQIFGFLIISFISLFYGSDLLIQGLVDLAKKFNIPESVLGLSLAAIGTSLPELSVTLFSIIRKKSSVALGNIIGSNIINILGALGIASLVKGSLEISDDFLLLDPYILIGTACWLYIIVRYGNRNPRIFGAISLLSYSVYIYALYQ
;
A
#
# COMPACT_ATOMS: atom_id res chain seq x y z
N MET A 1 -20.00 -3.44 23.64
CA MET A 1 -20.95 -2.52 22.93
C MET A 1 -20.25 -1.42 22.13
N THR A 2 -18.95 -1.26 22.31
CA THR A 2 -18.13 -0.23 21.62
C THR A 2 -18.08 -0.37 20.10
N PHE A 3 -18.10 -1.60 19.57
CA PHE A 3 -18.03 -1.86 18.13
C PHE A 3 -19.15 -1.23 17.30
N TYR A 4 -20.34 -1.02 17.87
CA TYR A 4 -21.45 -0.30 17.17
C TYR A 4 -21.13 1.16 16.86
N ILE A 5 -20.14 1.74 17.58
CA ILE A 5 -19.67 3.12 17.37
C ILE A 5 -18.36 3.10 16.60
N LEU A 6 -17.42 2.22 16.99
CA LEU A 6 -16.07 2.20 16.42
C LEU A 6 -16.07 1.85 14.94
N ILE A 7 -16.85 0.84 14.51
CA ILE A 7 -16.90 0.43 13.12
C ILE A 7 -17.46 1.55 12.22
N PRO A 8 -18.67 2.13 12.47
CA PRO A 8 -19.18 3.22 11.64
C PRO A 8 -18.28 4.46 11.65
N LEU A 9 -17.69 4.81 12.80
CA LEU A 9 -16.78 5.95 12.90
C LEU A 9 -15.49 5.70 12.12
N GLY A 10 -14.91 4.51 12.23
CA GLY A 10 -13.73 4.11 11.47
C GLY A 10 -13.98 4.18 9.97
N ILE A 11 -15.11 3.63 9.50
CA ILE A 11 -15.51 3.72 8.09
C ILE A 11 -15.69 5.18 7.64
N ALA A 12 -16.34 6.01 8.46
CA ALA A 12 -16.56 7.42 8.12
C ALA A 12 -15.25 8.19 8.00
N LEU A 13 -14.28 7.96 8.91
CA LEU A 13 -12.96 8.57 8.87
C LEU A 13 -12.12 8.07 7.68
N LEU A 14 -12.16 6.78 7.37
CA LEU A 14 -11.51 6.23 6.18
C LEU A 14 -12.10 6.83 4.89
N ALA A 15 -13.43 6.94 4.81
CA ALA A 15 -14.10 7.54 3.66
C ALA A 15 -13.73 9.02 3.50
N PHE A 16 -13.76 9.80 4.59
CA PHE A 16 -13.35 11.19 4.60
C PHE A 16 -11.88 11.34 4.19
N GLY A 17 -10.98 10.62 4.85
CA GLY A 17 -9.54 10.68 4.56
C GLY A 17 -9.22 10.30 3.12
N GLY A 18 -9.80 9.20 2.61
CA GLY A 18 -9.62 8.75 1.23
C GLY A 18 -10.12 9.74 0.19
N ASP A 19 -11.26 10.37 0.43
CA ASP A 19 -11.83 11.35 -0.48
C ASP A 19 -10.99 12.65 -0.54
N PHE A 20 -10.64 13.18 0.63
CA PHE A 20 -9.88 14.43 0.72
C PHE A 20 -8.42 14.28 0.27
N ILE A 21 -7.78 13.15 0.52
CA ILE A 21 -6.39 12.92 0.07
C ILE A 21 -6.31 12.87 -1.46
N VAL A 22 -7.26 12.22 -2.13
CA VAL A 22 -7.33 12.17 -3.60
C VAL A 22 -7.52 13.57 -4.19
N SER A 23 -8.43 14.35 -3.63
CA SER A 23 -8.67 15.74 -4.06
C SER A 23 -7.42 16.61 -3.87
N SER A 24 -6.82 16.57 -2.66
CA SER A 24 -5.67 17.40 -2.32
C SER A 24 -4.41 17.02 -3.08
N SER A 25 -4.15 15.72 -3.26
CA SER A 25 -3.02 15.22 -4.03
C SER A 25 -3.14 15.57 -5.52
N THR A 26 -4.34 15.49 -6.08
CA THR A 26 -4.57 15.91 -7.47
C THR A 26 -4.34 17.41 -7.65
N ALA A 27 -4.82 18.24 -6.70
CA ALA A 27 -4.55 19.65 -6.70
C ALA A 27 -3.06 19.99 -6.56
N LEU A 28 -2.33 19.23 -5.71
CA LEU A 28 -0.88 19.37 -5.57
C LEU A 28 -0.15 19.01 -6.86
N ALA A 29 -0.49 17.88 -7.50
CA ALA A 29 0.09 17.44 -8.76
C ALA A 29 -0.03 18.54 -9.83
N LYS A 30 -1.23 19.10 -9.97
CA LYS A 30 -1.51 20.18 -10.91
C LYS A 30 -0.69 21.44 -10.59
N LYS A 31 -0.63 21.82 -9.31
CA LYS A 31 0.08 23.04 -8.87
C LYS A 31 1.60 22.92 -9.01
N MET A 32 2.15 21.73 -8.85
CA MET A 32 3.57 21.43 -9.05
C MET A 32 3.91 21.06 -10.49
N ASN A 33 2.91 20.97 -11.38
CA ASN A 33 3.06 20.55 -12.79
C ASN A 33 3.73 19.17 -12.92
N ILE A 34 3.34 18.23 -12.07
CA ILE A 34 3.83 16.85 -12.05
C ILE A 34 2.68 15.85 -12.25
N SER A 35 3.01 14.64 -12.69
CA SER A 35 2.01 13.59 -12.89
C SER A 35 1.28 13.24 -11.59
N PRO A 36 -0.07 13.09 -11.60
CA PRO A 36 -0.81 12.57 -10.45
C PRO A 36 -0.33 11.19 -9.97
N MET A 37 0.25 10.41 -10.86
CA MET A 37 0.85 9.12 -10.51
C MET A 37 2.09 9.29 -9.62
N ILE A 38 2.95 10.26 -9.88
CA ILE A 38 4.14 10.54 -9.06
C ILE A 38 3.72 10.99 -7.66
N ILE A 39 2.69 11.84 -7.55
CA ILE A 39 2.12 12.20 -6.24
C ILE A 39 1.55 10.97 -5.53
N GLY A 40 0.86 10.11 -6.27
CA GLY A 40 0.38 8.82 -5.76
C GLY A 40 1.51 7.96 -5.19
N ILE A 41 2.61 7.84 -5.92
CA ILE A 41 3.78 7.04 -5.51
C ILE A 41 4.49 7.68 -4.30
N ALA A 42 4.91 8.95 -4.44
CA ALA A 42 5.88 9.54 -3.52
C ALA A 42 5.25 10.17 -2.27
N ILE A 43 4.04 10.70 -2.36
CA ILE A 43 3.38 11.38 -1.24
C ILE A 43 2.31 10.50 -0.62
N ILE A 44 1.40 9.98 -1.43
CA ILE A 44 0.32 9.17 -0.88
C ILE A 44 0.84 7.81 -0.46
N GLY A 45 1.57 7.11 -1.33
CA GLY A 45 2.16 5.81 -0.99
C GLY A 45 3.05 5.87 0.25
N PHE A 46 3.87 6.94 0.40
CA PHE A 46 4.64 7.13 1.62
C PHE A 46 3.76 7.35 2.85
N GLY A 47 2.76 8.25 2.73
CA GLY A 47 1.87 8.57 3.85
C GLY A 47 1.00 7.40 4.29
N THR A 48 0.50 6.59 3.37
CA THR A 48 -0.29 5.39 3.70
C THR A 48 0.57 4.26 4.23
N SER A 49 1.85 4.16 3.85
CA SER A 49 2.80 3.17 4.37
C SER A 49 3.47 3.57 5.70
N ILE A 50 3.14 4.73 6.29
CA ILE A 50 3.65 5.11 7.62
C ILE A 50 3.30 4.05 8.69
N PRO A 51 2.08 3.52 8.77
CA PRO A 51 1.74 2.44 9.70
C PRO A 51 2.65 1.22 9.55
N GLU A 52 2.91 0.79 8.31
CA GLU A 52 3.80 -0.35 8.02
C GLU A 52 5.22 -0.09 8.50
N ILE A 53 5.76 1.11 8.23
CA ILE A 53 7.10 1.52 8.71
C ILE A 53 7.15 1.43 10.23
N PHE A 54 6.11 1.91 10.91
CA PHE A 54 6.03 1.94 12.37
C PHE A 54 5.94 0.53 12.96
N VAL A 55 5.03 -0.30 12.40
CA VAL A 55 4.85 -1.69 12.86
C VAL A 55 6.12 -2.50 12.62
N ALA A 56 6.71 -2.44 11.42
CA ALA A 56 7.95 -3.17 11.11
C ALA A 56 9.12 -2.73 12.01
N THR A 57 9.28 -1.40 12.26
CA THR A 57 10.33 -0.88 13.12
C THR A 57 10.14 -1.30 14.58
N ASN A 58 8.91 -1.22 15.11
CA ASN A 58 8.62 -1.65 16.48
C ASN A 58 8.81 -3.15 16.65
N ALA A 59 8.36 -3.96 15.68
CA ALA A 59 8.56 -5.42 15.72
C ALA A 59 10.07 -5.76 15.70
N ALA A 60 10.86 -5.09 14.87
CA ALA A 60 12.31 -5.26 14.84
C ALA A 60 12.96 -4.93 16.18
N LEU A 61 12.59 -3.80 16.80
CA LEU A 61 13.11 -3.38 18.12
C LEU A 61 12.66 -4.32 19.23
N SER A 62 11.49 -4.93 19.12
CA SER A 62 10.94 -5.90 20.07
C SER A 62 11.46 -7.33 19.89
N ASN A 63 12.50 -7.52 19.06
CA ASN A 63 13.07 -8.83 18.71
C ASN A 63 12.06 -9.81 18.10
N SER A 64 11.16 -9.29 17.25
CA SER A 64 10.16 -10.05 16.52
C SER A 64 10.33 -9.82 15.00
N PRO A 65 11.49 -10.22 14.41
CA PRO A 65 11.80 -9.93 13.00
C PRO A 65 10.78 -10.54 12.04
N ASP A 66 10.21 -11.69 12.36
CA ASP A 66 9.21 -12.37 11.54
C ASP A 66 7.92 -11.54 11.38
N ILE A 67 7.53 -10.80 12.43
CA ILE A 67 6.40 -9.87 12.34
C ILE A 67 6.74 -8.69 11.41
N ALA A 68 7.98 -8.20 11.47
CA ALA A 68 8.41 -7.10 10.60
C ALA A 68 8.42 -7.54 9.13
N VAL A 69 9.08 -8.65 8.83
CA VAL A 69 9.25 -9.17 7.46
C VAL A 69 7.91 -9.66 6.90
N GLY A 70 7.20 -10.51 7.65
CA GLY A 70 5.91 -11.06 7.25
C GLY A 70 4.83 -10.01 7.07
N GLY A 71 4.82 -8.97 7.93
CA GLY A 71 3.91 -7.84 7.80
C GLY A 71 4.11 -7.10 6.47
N ILE A 72 5.34 -6.85 6.06
CA ILE A 72 5.66 -6.17 4.79
C ILE A 72 5.34 -7.07 3.58
N ILE A 73 5.67 -8.35 3.64
CA ILE A 73 5.30 -9.31 2.59
C ILE A 73 3.78 -9.35 2.43
N GLY A 74 3.07 -9.52 3.55
CA GLY A 74 1.61 -9.59 3.56
C GLY A 74 0.94 -8.32 3.03
N SER A 75 1.42 -7.12 3.43
CA SER A 75 0.92 -5.84 2.91
C SER A 75 1.15 -5.69 1.41
N ASN A 76 2.30 -6.12 0.88
CA ASN A 76 2.57 -6.05 -0.55
C ASN A 76 1.67 -6.97 -1.36
N ILE A 77 1.41 -8.17 -0.88
CA ILE A 77 0.45 -9.11 -1.48
C ILE A 77 -0.97 -8.54 -1.39
N ALA A 78 -1.38 -8.03 -0.22
CA ALA A 78 -2.68 -7.42 0.01
C ALA A 78 -2.92 -6.21 -0.91
N ASN A 79 -1.93 -5.36 -1.12
CA ASN A 79 -2.05 -4.18 -1.99
C ASN A 79 -2.42 -4.57 -3.43
N ILE A 80 -1.86 -5.65 -3.96
CA ILE A 80 -2.14 -6.10 -5.32
C ILE A 80 -3.43 -6.94 -5.38
N LEU A 81 -3.56 -7.93 -4.50
CA LEU A 81 -4.66 -8.89 -4.59
C LEU A 81 -5.95 -8.40 -3.93
N LEU A 82 -5.86 -7.77 -2.75
CA LEU A 82 -7.03 -7.27 -2.03
C LEU A 82 -7.38 -5.85 -2.46
N VAL A 83 -6.45 -4.90 -2.30
CA VAL A 83 -6.74 -3.46 -2.47
C VAL A 83 -7.04 -3.14 -3.94
N LEU A 84 -6.11 -3.46 -4.85
CA LEU A 84 -6.34 -3.26 -6.28
C LEU A 84 -7.45 -4.19 -6.79
N GLY A 85 -7.49 -5.43 -6.32
CA GLY A 85 -8.54 -6.39 -6.66
C GLY A 85 -9.94 -5.86 -6.36
N PHE A 86 -10.16 -5.33 -5.17
CA PHE A 86 -11.43 -4.75 -4.76
C PHE A 86 -11.80 -3.50 -5.57
N ALA A 87 -10.83 -2.62 -5.78
CA ALA A 87 -11.02 -1.43 -6.61
C ALA A 87 -11.40 -1.78 -8.05
N LEU A 88 -10.76 -2.78 -8.65
CA LEU A 88 -11.09 -3.26 -10.01
C LEU A 88 -12.45 -3.96 -10.06
N PHE A 89 -12.80 -4.73 -9.04
CA PHE A 89 -14.09 -5.41 -8.96
C PHE A 89 -15.27 -4.45 -9.00
N LEU A 90 -15.11 -3.29 -8.35
CA LEU A 90 -16.11 -2.20 -8.35
C LEU A 90 -16.03 -1.29 -9.59
N SER A 91 -14.99 -1.43 -10.41
CA SER A 91 -14.70 -0.53 -11.51
C SER A 91 -15.51 -0.81 -12.78
N GLN A 92 -15.55 0.21 -13.64
CA GLN A 92 -16.03 0.11 -15.01
C GLN A 92 -14.87 -0.17 -15.97
N LYS A 93 -15.20 -0.50 -17.24
CA LYS A 93 -14.18 -0.68 -18.31
C LYS A 93 -13.33 0.58 -18.50
N ASN A 94 -12.09 0.38 -18.93
CA ASN A 94 -11.13 1.44 -19.24
C ASN A 94 -10.78 2.34 -18.04
N VAL A 95 -10.72 1.75 -16.86
CA VAL A 95 -10.43 2.47 -15.61
C VAL A 95 -8.93 2.67 -15.38
N LEU A 96 -8.08 1.76 -15.87
CA LEU A 96 -6.64 1.82 -15.61
C LEU A 96 -5.95 2.80 -16.56
N PRO A 97 -5.07 3.67 -16.03
CA PRO A 97 -4.26 4.58 -16.85
C PRO A 97 -3.13 3.82 -17.56
N LYS A 98 -2.49 4.48 -18.51
CA LYS A 98 -1.20 4.01 -19.03
C LYS A 98 -0.14 4.22 -17.94
N ILE A 99 0.56 3.16 -17.59
CA ILE A 99 1.63 3.20 -16.59
C ILE A 99 2.98 3.23 -17.30
N SER A 100 3.93 3.93 -16.70
CA SER A 100 5.34 3.86 -17.10
C SER A 100 5.89 2.46 -16.84
N MET A 101 6.54 1.87 -17.83
CA MET A 101 7.29 0.61 -17.63
C MET A 101 8.40 0.77 -16.59
N GLY A 102 8.90 2.01 -16.39
CA GLY A 102 9.90 2.32 -15.37
C GLY A 102 9.38 2.03 -13.96
N ASP A 103 8.17 2.48 -13.61
CA ASP A 103 7.60 2.29 -12.27
C ASP A 103 7.35 0.80 -11.98
N LEU A 104 6.84 0.05 -12.95
CA LEU A 104 6.67 -1.40 -12.85
C LEU A 104 8.01 -2.12 -12.70
N SER A 105 9.04 -1.66 -13.42
CA SER A 105 10.38 -2.25 -13.34
C SER A 105 11.02 -2.01 -11.98
N VAL A 106 10.85 -0.83 -11.38
CA VAL A 106 11.36 -0.54 -10.04
C VAL A 106 10.63 -1.38 -8.99
N MET A 107 9.31 -1.54 -9.11
CA MET A 107 8.56 -2.41 -8.21
C MET A 107 9.01 -3.88 -8.34
N ALA A 108 9.17 -4.39 -9.57
CA ALA A 108 9.69 -5.74 -9.81
C ALA A 108 11.13 -5.90 -9.27
N PHE A 109 11.99 -4.90 -9.47
CA PHE A 109 13.34 -4.87 -8.90
C PHE A 109 13.28 -4.94 -7.36
N SER A 110 12.45 -4.13 -6.72
CA SER A 110 12.30 -4.12 -5.25
C SER A 110 11.85 -5.50 -4.74
N THR A 111 10.91 -6.14 -5.42
CA THR A 111 10.44 -7.49 -5.09
C THR A 111 11.55 -8.53 -5.24
N LEU A 112 12.27 -8.53 -6.35
CA LEU A 112 13.39 -9.46 -6.58
C LEU A 112 14.54 -9.20 -5.59
N PHE A 113 14.78 -7.94 -5.25
CA PHE A 113 15.79 -7.56 -4.27
C PHE A 113 15.42 -8.07 -2.86
N LEU A 114 14.15 -7.96 -2.46
CA LEU A 114 13.69 -8.57 -1.21
C LEU A 114 13.92 -10.08 -1.21
N ILE A 115 13.53 -10.79 -2.28
CA ILE A 115 13.73 -12.24 -2.40
C ILE A 115 15.21 -12.62 -2.31
N TYR A 116 16.10 -11.82 -2.92
CA TYR A 116 17.53 -12.01 -2.79
C TYR A 116 17.99 -11.86 -1.32
N LEU A 117 17.49 -10.84 -0.60
CA LEU A 117 17.82 -10.65 0.82
C LEU A 117 17.23 -11.77 1.70
N MET A 118 16.05 -12.28 1.37
CA MET A 118 15.49 -13.47 2.02
C MET A 118 16.41 -14.68 1.86
N ALA A 119 16.93 -14.91 0.66
CA ALA A 119 17.87 -15.99 0.40
C ALA A 119 19.23 -15.83 1.13
N LEU A 120 19.61 -14.61 1.54
CA LEU A 120 20.76 -14.36 2.41
C LEU A 120 20.47 -14.61 3.90
N GLY A 121 19.21 -14.81 4.28
CA GLY A 121 18.77 -15.05 5.65
C GLY A 121 18.79 -13.83 6.57
N SER A 122 19.22 -12.66 6.11
CA SER A 122 19.20 -11.45 6.93
C SER A 122 19.32 -10.16 6.10
N ILE A 123 18.78 -9.06 6.66
CA ILE A 123 18.93 -7.70 6.16
C ILE A 123 19.80 -6.92 7.16
N GLY A 124 21.10 -6.92 6.94
CA GLY A 124 22.06 -6.25 7.82
C GLY A 124 23.24 -5.65 7.04
N GLY A 125 24.22 -5.11 7.74
CA GLY A 125 25.39 -4.51 7.13
C GLY A 125 25.08 -3.35 6.19
N ILE A 126 25.47 -3.44 4.92
CA ILE A 126 25.24 -2.38 3.92
C ILE A 126 23.84 -2.40 3.31
N TRP A 127 23.10 -3.51 3.40
CA TRP A 127 21.83 -3.69 2.70
C TRP A 127 20.75 -2.68 3.07
N PRO A 128 20.50 -2.33 4.36
CA PRO A 128 19.53 -1.31 4.72
C PRO A 128 19.84 0.05 4.09
N ALA A 129 21.12 0.43 4.06
CA ALA A 129 21.53 1.69 3.44
C ALA A 129 21.31 1.68 1.92
N LEU A 130 21.59 0.56 1.24
CA LEU A 130 21.31 0.39 -0.18
C LEU A 130 19.82 0.43 -0.49
N MET A 131 18.96 -0.19 0.35
CA MET A 131 17.51 -0.12 0.20
C MET A 131 17.03 1.34 0.21
N LEU A 132 17.45 2.11 1.21
CA LEU A 132 17.08 3.53 1.32
C LEU A 132 17.68 4.36 0.18
N PHE A 133 18.91 4.07 -0.24
CA PHE A 133 19.53 4.73 -1.38
C PHE A 133 18.74 4.50 -2.68
N PHE A 134 18.32 3.26 -2.96
CA PHE A 134 17.49 2.96 -4.12
C PHE A 134 16.11 3.63 -4.04
N LEU A 135 15.48 3.70 -2.87
CA LEU A 135 14.22 4.39 -2.67
C LEU A 135 14.37 5.90 -2.95
N LEU A 136 15.36 6.55 -2.36
CA LEU A 136 15.61 7.99 -2.57
C LEU A 136 16.00 8.28 -4.02
N GLY A 137 16.82 7.42 -4.62
CA GLY A 137 17.20 7.50 -6.03
C GLY A 137 15.97 7.39 -6.95
N TYR A 138 15.07 6.46 -6.66
CA TYR A 138 13.81 6.32 -7.40
C TYR A 138 12.96 7.58 -7.30
N PHE A 139 12.77 8.14 -6.11
CA PHE A 139 12.02 9.39 -5.95
C PHE A 139 12.67 10.54 -6.71
N PHE A 140 13.99 10.70 -6.58
CA PHE A 140 14.73 11.75 -7.29
C PHE A 140 14.54 11.64 -8.81
N LEU A 141 14.69 10.44 -9.37
CA LEU A 141 14.51 10.20 -10.81
C LEU A 141 13.06 10.42 -11.23
N SER A 142 12.08 9.96 -10.44
CA SER A 142 10.66 10.14 -10.72
C SER A 142 10.28 11.62 -10.79
N PHE A 143 10.75 12.45 -9.85
CA PHE A 143 10.50 13.89 -9.88
C PHE A 143 11.22 14.62 -11.01
N ARG A 144 12.41 14.14 -11.42
CA ARG A 144 13.22 14.83 -12.44
C ARG A 144 12.78 14.52 -13.88
N PHE A 145 12.39 13.28 -14.15
CA PHE A 145 12.20 12.82 -15.55
C PHE A 145 10.74 12.65 -15.96
N PHE A 146 9.80 12.60 -15.03
CA PHE A 146 8.38 12.37 -15.33
C PHE A 146 7.52 13.63 -15.18
N ASN A 147 8.05 14.80 -15.58
CA ASN A 147 7.24 16.00 -15.79
C ASN A 147 6.35 15.78 -17.01
N VAL A 148 5.07 15.55 -16.79
CA VAL A 148 4.07 15.49 -17.86
C VAL A 148 3.33 16.80 -17.86
N ASN A 149 3.22 17.44 -19.04
CA ASN A 149 2.28 18.53 -19.27
C ASN A 149 0.87 18.03 -18.93
N SER A 150 0.41 18.30 -17.72
CA SER A 150 -0.95 17.97 -17.31
C SER A 150 -1.89 18.88 -18.09
N SER A 151 -2.75 18.28 -18.91
CA SER A 151 -3.86 18.95 -19.54
C SER A 151 -4.72 19.62 -18.46
N SER A 152 -4.82 20.92 -18.53
CA SER A 152 -5.54 21.76 -17.59
C SER A 152 -7.06 21.54 -17.73
N ASP A 153 -7.67 20.81 -16.82
CA ASP A 153 -9.08 20.99 -16.52
C ASP A 153 -9.24 22.31 -15.75
N GLU A 154 -9.87 23.30 -16.39
CA GLU A 154 -9.91 24.71 -15.92
C GLU A 154 -10.79 24.97 -14.68
N ASN A 155 -11.50 23.99 -14.16
CA ASN A 155 -12.59 24.19 -13.21
C ASN A 155 -12.31 23.74 -11.74
N GLU A 156 -11.08 23.44 -11.35
CA GLU A 156 -10.79 23.17 -9.93
C GLU A 156 -10.40 24.46 -9.18
N GLU A 157 -11.01 24.65 -7.99
CA GLU A 157 -10.71 25.77 -7.09
C GLU A 157 -9.21 25.96 -6.89
N LYS A 158 -8.75 27.23 -6.99
CA LYS A 158 -7.34 27.62 -6.78
C LYS A 158 -6.96 27.50 -5.30
N LYS A 159 -6.88 26.28 -4.77
CA LYS A 159 -6.45 26.06 -3.38
C LYS A 159 -5.01 26.55 -3.19
N ASN A 160 -4.74 27.24 -2.08
CA ASN A 160 -3.40 27.67 -1.68
C ASN A 160 -2.59 26.43 -1.23
N TYR A 161 -1.25 26.47 -1.33
CA TYR A 161 -0.37 25.40 -0.82
C TYR A 161 -0.66 25.07 0.64
N PHE A 162 -0.87 26.08 1.48
CA PHE A 162 -1.21 25.87 2.90
C PHE A 162 -2.48 25.04 3.09
N GLN A 163 -3.52 25.31 2.30
CA GLN A 163 -4.76 24.54 2.33
C GLN A 163 -4.56 23.10 1.84
N ILE A 164 -3.79 22.92 0.75
CA ILE A 164 -3.50 21.61 0.21
C ILE A 164 -2.75 20.74 1.23
N PHE A 165 -1.67 21.28 1.82
CA PHE A 165 -0.92 20.56 2.84
C PHE A 165 -1.72 20.32 4.12
N GLY A 166 -2.52 21.29 4.56
CA GLY A 166 -3.45 21.13 5.69
C GLY A 166 -4.44 19.98 5.46
N PHE A 167 -5.05 19.93 4.28
CA PHE A 167 -5.96 18.83 3.94
C PHE A 167 -5.25 17.48 3.80
N LEU A 168 -4.04 17.43 3.25
CA LEU A 168 -3.25 16.20 3.21
C LEU A 168 -2.97 15.67 4.61
N ILE A 169 -2.51 16.53 5.54
CA ILE A 169 -2.24 16.13 6.94
C ILE A 169 -3.50 15.62 7.61
N ILE A 170 -4.61 16.36 7.51
CA ILE A 170 -5.89 15.96 8.11
C ILE A 170 -6.36 14.63 7.51
N SER A 171 -6.16 14.43 6.20
CA SER A 171 -6.52 13.17 5.54
C SER A 171 -5.69 11.99 6.06
N PHE A 172 -4.37 12.14 6.19
CA PHE A 172 -3.52 11.08 6.76
C PHE A 172 -3.90 10.75 8.20
N ILE A 173 -4.14 11.78 9.04
CA ILE A 173 -4.62 11.59 10.41
C ILE A 173 -5.96 10.84 10.41
N SER A 174 -6.88 11.22 9.53
CA SER A 174 -8.19 10.58 9.41
C SER A 174 -8.09 9.12 8.95
N LEU A 175 -7.22 8.82 7.98
CA LEU A 175 -6.96 7.45 7.53
C LEU A 175 -6.37 6.59 8.63
N PHE A 176 -5.37 7.12 9.37
CA PHE A 176 -4.72 6.41 10.47
C PHE A 176 -5.71 6.07 11.60
N TYR A 177 -6.39 7.07 12.15
CA TYR A 177 -7.38 6.83 13.21
C TYR A 177 -8.59 6.05 12.73
N GLY A 178 -9.02 6.25 11.48
CA GLY A 178 -10.11 5.49 10.88
C GLY A 178 -9.79 4.00 10.79
N SER A 179 -8.57 3.66 10.38
CA SER A 179 -8.07 2.27 10.36
C SER A 179 -8.04 1.67 11.76
N ASP A 180 -7.43 2.37 12.71
CA ASP A 180 -7.30 1.91 14.10
C ASP A 180 -8.67 1.65 14.76
N LEU A 181 -9.60 2.59 14.64
CA LEU A 181 -10.96 2.44 15.17
C LEU A 181 -11.73 1.28 14.52
N LEU A 182 -11.59 1.12 13.20
CA LEU A 182 -12.22 0.01 12.49
C LEU A 182 -11.69 -1.34 12.97
N ILE A 183 -10.36 -1.47 13.11
CA ILE A 183 -9.72 -2.69 13.61
C ILE A 183 -10.19 -2.99 15.04
N GLN A 184 -10.13 -2.01 15.95
CA GLN A 184 -10.61 -2.20 17.32
C GLN A 184 -12.07 -2.65 17.35
N GLY A 185 -12.92 -2.02 16.56
CA GLY A 185 -14.33 -2.42 16.44
C GLY A 185 -14.54 -3.84 15.92
N LEU A 186 -13.72 -4.26 14.93
CA LEU A 186 -13.77 -5.62 14.40
C LEU A 186 -13.27 -6.66 15.42
N VAL A 187 -12.21 -6.34 16.18
CA VAL A 187 -11.73 -7.20 17.29
C VAL A 187 -12.80 -7.36 18.35
N ASP A 188 -13.43 -6.27 18.78
CA ASP A 188 -14.52 -6.31 19.77
C ASP A 188 -15.70 -7.14 19.25
N LEU A 189 -16.05 -7.02 17.98
CA LEU A 189 -17.11 -7.79 17.34
C LEU A 189 -16.77 -9.29 17.31
N ALA A 190 -15.54 -9.62 16.93
CA ALA A 190 -15.07 -10.98 16.86
C ALA A 190 -15.01 -11.66 18.23
N LYS A 191 -14.58 -10.95 19.28
CA LYS A 191 -14.65 -11.43 20.67
C LYS A 191 -16.08 -11.76 21.10
N LYS A 192 -17.07 -10.95 20.67
CA LYS A 192 -18.49 -11.22 20.93
C LYS A 192 -18.98 -12.52 20.29
N PHE A 193 -18.44 -12.90 19.13
CA PHE A 193 -18.76 -14.14 18.43
C PHE A 193 -17.84 -15.30 18.78
N ASN A 194 -16.98 -15.16 19.81
CA ASN A 194 -15.99 -16.17 20.23
C ASN A 194 -15.07 -16.64 19.09
N ILE A 195 -14.71 -15.73 18.19
CA ILE A 195 -13.72 -16.03 17.14
C ILE A 195 -12.33 -16.09 17.80
N PRO A 196 -11.54 -17.15 17.57
CA PRO A 196 -10.22 -17.28 18.17
C PRO A 196 -9.29 -16.11 17.88
N GLU A 197 -8.51 -15.66 18.86
CA GLU A 197 -7.56 -14.53 18.69
C GLU A 197 -6.47 -14.84 17.66
N SER A 198 -6.11 -16.11 17.47
CA SER A 198 -5.16 -16.53 16.43
C SER A 198 -5.64 -16.22 15.02
N VAL A 199 -6.95 -16.38 14.76
CA VAL A 199 -7.56 -16.02 13.46
C VAL A 199 -7.59 -14.51 13.26
N LEU A 200 -7.80 -13.75 14.35
CA LEU A 200 -7.87 -12.30 14.32
C LEU A 200 -6.49 -11.64 14.15
N GLY A 201 -5.48 -12.16 14.85
CA GLY A 201 -4.17 -11.53 14.91
C GLY A 201 -3.49 -11.44 13.54
N LEU A 202 -3.44 -12.54 12.79
CA LEU A 202 -2.79 -12.59 11.47
C LEU A 202 -3.62 -11.86 10.39
N SER A 203 -4.95 -12.09 10.35
CA SER A 203 -5.78 -11.50 9.30
C SER A 203 -6.05 -10.01 9.51
N LEU A 204 -6.33 -9.56 10.74
CA LEU A 204 -6.63 -8.15 11.01
C LEU A 204 -5.37 -7.28 11.02
N ALA A 205 -4.20 -7.80 11.43
CA ALA A 205 -2.97 -7.04 11.36
C ALA A 205 -2.58 -6.75 9.89
N ALA A 206 -2.61 -7.77 9.03
CA ALA A 206 -2.26 -7.62 7.60
C ALA A 206 -3.27 -6.75 6.84
N ILE A 207 -4.58 -6.94 7.08
CA ILE A 207 -5.62 -6.12 6.45
C ILE A 207 -5.60 -4.70 7.02
N GLY A 208 -5.38 -4.58 8.32
CA GLY A 208 -5.53 -3.33 9.06
C GLY A 208 -4.57 -2.24 8.62
N THR A 209 -3.31 -2.57 8.41
CA THR A 209 -2.32 -1.61 7.92
C THR A 209 -2.58 -1.20 6.46
N SER A 210 -3.22 -2.07 5.65
CA SER A 210 -3.59 -1.77 4.27
C SER A 210 -4.96 -1.09 4.11
N LEU A 211 -5.68 -0.77 5.18
CA LEU A 211 -6.96 -0.04 5.11
C LEU A 211 -6.81 1.40 4.57
N PRO A 212 -5.77 2.17 4.92
CA PRO A 212 -5.49 3.45 4.29
C PRO A 212 -5.33 3.34 2.77
N GLU A 213 -4.53 2.36 2.29
CA GLU A 213 -4.33 2.09 0.86
C GLU A 213 -5.64 1.72 0.18
N LEU A 214 -6.45 0.87 0.81
CA LEU A 214 -7.77 0.47 0.29
C LEU A 214 -8.67 1.69 0.13
N SER A 215 -8.76 2.52 1.15
CA SER A 215 -9.59 3.73 1.12
C SER A 215 -9.14 4.67 -0.01
N VAL A 216 -7.85 5.01 -0.04
CA VAL A 216 -7.29 5.91 -1.07
C VAL A 216 -7.50 5.35 -2.48
N THR A 217 -7.21 4.07 -2.68
CA THR A 217 -7.33 3.43 -3.99
C THR A 217 -8.79 3.42 -4.45
N LEU A 218 -9.73 3.08 -3.55
CA LEU A 218 -11.15 3.06 -3.84
C LEU A 218 -11.68 4.44 -4.22
N PHE A 219 -11.40 5.47 -3.41
CA PHE A 219 -11.83 6.84 -3.71
C PHE A 219 -11.17 7.41 -4.95
N SER A 220 -9.91 7.03 -5.25
CA SER A 220 -9.25 7.39 -6.51
C SER A 220 -9.99 6.84 -7.72
N ILE A 221 -10.46 5.59 -7.66
CA ILE A 221 -11.25 4.98 -8.73
C ILE A 221 -12.62 5.65 -8.85
N ILE A 222 -13.33 5.85 -7.73
CA ILE A 222 -14.65 6.52 -7.70
C ILE A 222 -14.56 7.92 -8.32
N ARG A 223 -13.49 8.67 -8.01
CA ARG A 223 -13.25 10.01 -8.53
C ARG A 223 -12.61 10.02 -9.94
N LYS A 224 -12.45 8.87 -10.58
CA LYS A 224 -11.83 8.72 -11.91
C LYS A 224 -10.38 9.24 -11.96
N LYS A 225 -9.68 9.18 -10.84
CA LYS A 225 -8.27 9.54 -10.67
C LYS A 225 -7.38 8.28 -10.57
N SER A 226 -7.58 7.35 -11.48
CA SER A 226 -6.96 6.02 -11.45
C SER A 226 -5.42 6.04 -11.51
N SER A 227 -4.80 7.10 -12.02
CA SER A 227 -3.35 7.30 -11.92
C SER A 227 -2.88 7.43 -10.47
N VAL A 228 -3.68 8.09 -9.61
CA VAL A 228 -3.43 8.18 -8.17
C VAL A 228 -3.58 6.81 -7.52
N ALA A 229 -4.64 6.05 -7.89
CA ALA A 229 -4.86 4.70 -7.38
C ALA A 229 -3.66 3.76 -7.62
N LEU A 230 -3.20 3.70 -8.87
CA LEU A 230 -2.07 2.84 -9.22
C LEU A 230 -0.74 3.37 -8.67
N GLY A 231 -0.57 4.69 -8.63
CA GLY A 231 0.58 5.31 -7.97
C GLY A 231 0.66 4.93 -6.49
N ASN A 232 -0.47 4.97 -5.77
CA ASN A 232 -0.55 4.53 -4.38
C ASN A 232 -0.11 3.07 -4.22
N ILE A 233 -0.69 2.13 -5.00
CA ILE A 233 -0.36 0.69 -4.93
C ILE A 233 1.13 0.43 -5.23
N ILE A 234 1.64 0.96 -6.33
CA ILE A 234 3.04 0.75 -6.73
C ILE A 234 3.99 1.42 -5.73
N GLY A 235 3.65 2.65 -5.31
CA GLY A 235 4.43 3.41 -4.34
C GLY A 235 4.49 2.70 -3.00
N SER A 236 3.36 2.29 -2.43
CA SER A 236 3.31 1.55 -1.16
C SER A 236 4.12 0.26 -1.23
N ASN A 237 4.05 -0.51 -2.33
CA ASN A 237 4.83 -1.75 -2.45
C ASN A 237 6.35 -1.47 -2.49
N ILE A 238 6.80 -0.45 -3.21
CA ILE A 238 8.21 -0.05 -3.25
C ILE A 238 8.66 0.48 -1.87
N ILE A 239 7.85 1.34 -1.24
CA ILE A 239 8.16 1.96 0.05
C ILE A 239 8.17 0.92 1.17
N ASN A 240 7.25 -0.02 1.15
CA ASN A 240 7.20 -1.13 2.12
C ASN A 240 8.50 -1.95 2.08
N ILE A 241 8.94 -2.34 0.89
CA ILE A 241 10.18 -3.12 0.75
C ILE A 241 11.40 -2.26 1.05
N LEU A 242 11.63 -1.20 0.26
CA LEU A 242 12.88 -0.45 0.34
C LEU A 242 12.92 0.51 1.54
N GLY A 243 11.75 1.07 1.92
CA GLY A 243 11.62 2.02 3.03
C GLY A 243 11.43 1.32 4.37
N ALA A 244 10.32 0.60 4.56
CA ALA A 244 9.96 0.06 5.87
C ALA A 244 10.95 -1.00 6.36
N LEU A 245 11.30 -1.99 5.54
CA LEU A 245 12.34 -2.96 5.91
C LEU A 245 13.73 -2.32 5.99
N GLY A 246 14.04 -1.36 5.10
CA GLY A 246 15.30 -0.62 5.16
C GLY A 246 15.45 0.15 6.46
N ILE A 247 14.43 0.89 6.91
CA ILE A 247 14.43 1.64 8.17
C ILE A 247 14.47 0.67 9.36
N ALA A 248 13.60 -0.34 9.39
CA ALA A 248 13.52 -1.30 10.48
C ALA A 248 14.87 -2.02 10.69
N SER A 249 15.50 -2.45 9.60
CA SER A 249 16.81 -3.10 9.62
C SER A 249 17.94 -2.16 10.04
N LEU A 250 17.89 -0.89 9.58
CA LEU A 250 18.90 0.10 9.95
C LEU A 250 18.84 0.44 11.44
N VAL A 251 17.65 0.62 11.99
CA VAL A 251 17.44 0.95 13.42
C VAL A 251 17.80 -0.22 14.33
N LYS A 252 17.49 -1.45 13.91
CA LYS A 252 17.84 -2.68 14.66
C LYS A 252 19.32 -3.07 14.51
N GLY A 253 19.97 -2.69 13.39
CA GLY A 253 21.32 -3.10 12.99
C GLY A 253 21.31 -4.31 12.08
N SER A 254 20.45 -5.28 12.28
CA SER A 254 20.19 -6.42 11.40
C SER A 254 18.80 -7.00 11.67
N LEU A 255 18.11 -7.41 10.63
CA LEU A 255 16.86 -8.17 10.68
C LEU A 255 17.15 -9.58 10.17
N GLU A 256 16.99 -10.57 11.03
CA GLU A 256 17.03 -11.97 10.62
C GLU A 256 15.75 -12.34 9.89
N ILE A 257 15.86 -13.20 8.89
CA ILE A 257 14.73 -13.69 8.11
C ILE A 257 14.64 -15.21 8.33
N SER A 258 13.52 -15.68 8.85
CA SER A 258 13.29 -17.10 9.05
C SER A 258 13.26 -17.86 7.72
N ASP A 259 13.79 -19.08 7.72
CA ASP A 259 13.74 -19.99 6.56
C ASP A 259 12.30 -20.33 6.13
N ASP A 260 11.33 -20.22 7.05
CA ASP A 260 9.92 -20.45 6.75
C ASP A 260 9.40 -19.52 5.64
N PHE A 261 9.89 -18.28 5.56
CA PHE A 261 9.56 -17.37 4.47
C PHE A 261 10.10 -17.79 3.10
N LEU A 262 11.07 -18.71 3.03
CA LEU A 262 11.63 -19.18 1.75
C LEU A 262 10.75 -20.23 1.07
N LEU A 263 9.81 -20.85 1.80
CA LEU A 263 9.02 -21.97 1.29
C LEU A 263 7.98 -21.52 0.26
N LEU A 264 7.24 -20.45 0.52
CA LEU A 264 6.09 -20.06 -0.30
C LEU A 264 6.12 -18.58 -0.72
N ASP A 265 6.55 -17.67 0.16
CA ASP A 265 6.42 -16.23 -0.04
C ASP A 265 7.15 -15.69 -1.28
N PRO A 266 8.36 -16.15 -1.68
CA PRO A 266 9.01 -15.69 -2.90
C PRO A 266 8.17 -15.96 -4.16
N TYR A 267 7.54 -17.12 -4.22
CA TYR A 267 6.71 -17.50 -5.37
C TYR A 267 5.43 -16.67 -5.44
N ILE A 268 4.81 -16.39 -4.29
CA ILE A 268 3.62 -15.53 -4.21
C ILE A 268 3.98 -14.09 -4.56
N LEU A 269 5.10 -13.56 -4.05
CA LEU A 269 5.57 -12.22 -4.37
C LEU A 269 5.85 -12.06 -5.88
N ILE A 270 6.52 -13.01 -6.50
CA ILE A 270 6.74 -13.01 -7.95
C ILE A 270 5.40 -13.12 -8.68
N GLY A 271 4.55 -14.04 -8.26
CA GLY A 271 3.23 -14.25 -8.84
C GLY A 271 2.37 -12.99 -8.81
N THR A 272 2.34 -12.27 -7.68
CA THR A 272 1.58 -11.01 -7.54
C THR A 272 2.18 -9.87 -8.37
N ALA A 273 3.51 -9.77 -8.47
CA ALA A 273 4.17 -8.81 -9.33
C ALA A 273 3.86 -9.06 -10.82
N CYS A 274 3.93 -10.32 -11.25
CA CYS A 274 3.53 -10.73 -12.60
C CYS A 274 2.03 -10.48 -12.85
N TRP A 275 1.19 -10.77 -11.85
CA TRP A 275 -0.24 -10.51 -11.92
C TRP A 275 -0.57 -9.03 -12.08
N LEU A 276 0.12 -8.16 -11.35
CA LEU A 276 -0.02 -6.70 -11.55
C LEU A 276 0.33 -6.30 -12.98
N TYR A 277 1.43 -6.82 -13.55
CA TYR A 277 1.78 -6.57 -14.94
C TYR A 277 0.66 -7.00 -15.91
N ILE A 278 0.07 -8.17 -15.68
CA ILE A 278 -1.06 -8.68 -16.47
C ILE A 278 -2.29 -7.77 -16.32
N ILE A 279 -2.61 -7.34 -15.09
CA ILE A 279 -3.70 -6.39 -14.82
C ILE A 279 -3.50 -5.10 -15.60
N VAL A 280 -2.31 -4.51 -15.53
CA VAL A 280 -1.98 -3.26 -16.21
C VAL A 280 -2.13 -3.39 -17.73
N ARG A 281 -1.74 -4.53 -18.29
CA ARG A 281 -1.76 -4.77 -19.73
C ARG A 281 -3.14 -5.11 -20.27
N TYR A 282 -3.93 -5.86 -19.54
CA TYR A 282 -5.16 -6.48 -20.02
C TYR A 282 -6.41 -6.14 -19.19
N GLY A 283 -6.23 -5.63 -17.96
CA GLY A 283 -7.32 -5.42 -17.00
C GLY A 283 -8.40 -4.42 -17.47
N ASN A 284 -8.04 -3.50 -18.36
CA ASN A 284 -9.00 -2.52 -18.91
C ASN A 284 -10.17 -3.16 -19.70
N ARG A 285 -9.98 -4.36 -20.25
CA ARG A 285 -11.02 -5.04 -21.01
C ARG A 285 -12.18 -5.50 -20.11
N ASN A 286 -11.83 -6.12 -18.98
CA ASN A 286 -12.79 -6.71 -18.03
C ASN A 286 -12.29 -6.54 -16.57
N PRO A 287 -12.26 -5.29 -16.02
CA PRO A 287 -11.65 -5.04 -14.72
C PRO A 287 -12.30 -5.85 -13.61
N ARG A 288 -13.61 -6.08 -13.66
CA ARG A 288 -14.33 -6.89 -12.65
C ARG A 288 -13.86 -8.33 -12.59
N ILE A 289 -13.53 -8.94 -13.74
CA ILE A 289 -13.01 -10.32 -13.78
C ILE A 289 -11.62 -10.36 -13.14
N PHE A 290 -10.74 -9.43 -13.50
CA PHE A 290 -9.41 -9.32 -12.89
C PHE A 290 -9.51 -9.04 -11.39
N GLY A 291 -10.44 -8.18 -10.98
CA GLY A 291 -10.72 -7.92 -9.56
C GLY A 291 -11.21 -9.16 -8.82
N ALA A 292 -12.16 -9.91 -9.39
CA ALA A 292 -12.68 -11.15 -8.79
C ALA A 292 -11.58 -12.22 -8.66
N ILE A 293 -10.74 -12.42 -9.69
CA ILE A 293 -9.60 -13.34 -9.63
C ILE A 293 -8.63 -12.92 -8.54
N SER A 294 -8.29 -11.63 -8.44
CA SER A 294 -7.40 -11.11 -7.40
C SER A 294 -7.94 -11.39 -6.00
N LEU A 295 -9.22 -11.10 -5.75
CA LEU A 295 -9.87 -11.33 -4.45
C LEU A 295 -9.93 -12.82 -4.09
N LEU A 296 -10.23 -13.69 -5.05
CA LEU A 296 -10.19 -15.12 -4.84
C LEU A 296 -8.78 -15.59 -4.53
N SER A 297 -7.76 -15.11 -5.26
CA SER A 297 -6.36 -15.44 -5.00
C SER A 297 -5.93 -14.98 -3.61
N TYR A 298 -6.37 -13.80 -3.16
CA TYR A 298 -6.12 -13.32 -1.80
C TYR A 298 -6.76 -14.23 -0.74
N SER A 299 -8.01 -14.64 -0.97
CA SER A 299 -8.72 -15.56 -0.06
C SER A 299 -8.02 -16.92 0.05
N VAL A 300 -7.51 -17.45 -1.07
CA VAL A 300 -6.71 -18.69 -1.08
C VAL A 300 -5.39 -18.48 -0.34
N TYR A 301 -4.71 -17.35 -0.55
CA TYR A 301 -3.47 -17.03 0.17
C TYR A 301 -3.70 -16.98 1.68
N ILE A 302 -4.71 -16.25 2.14
CA ILE A 302 -5.06 -16.20 3.56
C ILE A 302 -5.39 -17.60 4.09
N TYR A 303 -6.18 -18.39 3.36
CA TYR A 303 -6.49 -19.77 3.77
C TYR A 303 -5.22 -20.64 3.94
N ALA A 304 -4.26 -20.51 3.02
CA ALA A 304 -3.01 -21.24 3.06
C ALA A 304 -2.11 -20.85 4.26
N LEU A 305 -2.20 -19.59 4.74
CA LEU A 305 -1.45 -19.17 5.94
C LEU A 305 -1.97 -19.76 7.25
N TYR A 306 -3.21 -20.30 7.25
CA TYR A 306 -3.82 -20.92 8.44
C TYR A 306 -3.70 -22.45 8.47
N GLN A 307 -3.05 -23.05 7.48
CA GLN A 307 -2.78 -24.51 7.42
C GLN A 307 -1.36 -24.84 7.80
#